data_53c5113bd8ee3a31b244dcdd3c22a1b2
#
_entry.id   53c5113bd8ee3a31b244dcdd3c22a1b2
#
_cell.length_a   1.000
_cell.length_b   1.000
_cell.length_c   1.000
_cell.angle_alpha   90.00
_cell.angle_beta   90.00
_cell.angle_gamma   90.00
#
_symmetry.space_group_name_H-M   'P 1'
#
loop_
_entity.id
_entity.type
_entity.pdbx_description
1 polymer ?
#
loop_
_entity_poly.entity_id
_entity_poly.type
_entity_poly.pdbx_seq_one_letter_code
_entity_poly.pdbx_strand_id
1 'polypeptide(L)'
;RDPRDGRVRAMSLGVRDRWRGRRAYPYIRAAGTWLTRRRSLPDGLSVEVDDAAELLSAALGQLEEGADLVKLYLDGPDPEVSPWSPAEVRRVVRAVHGRGARVTAHASRLGGAKVGAAAGIDAIEHGFVLDAAVAAEMVRRGVALVSTLTVFRSWLTFGRTTDLPRFAPPAPRRAIRDRLERAEESVKLAAQAGVAIATGTDFGGGSTRANQLAWEVESLVAAGLEPWQALGAATWRGGELLGEPEAGVIREGGPADFVLVHGDPTSDARALWRVWHVAWAD
;
A
#
# COMPACT_ATOMS: atom_id res chain seq x y z
N ARG A 1 -12.55 -21.86 -8.19
CA ARG A 1 -11.93 -23.03 -7.54
C ARG A 1 -10.87 -23.58 -8.47
N ASP A 2 -9.71 -23.90 -7.97
CA ASP A 2 -8.70 -24.61 -8.76
C ASP A 2 -9.24 -26.04 -9.04
N PRO A 3 -9.31 -26.46 -10.29
CA PRO A 3 -9.84 -27.80 -10.63
C PRO A 3 -8.97 -28.95 -10.10
N ARG A 4 -7.74 -28.68 -9.65
CA ARG A 4 -6.78 -29.68 -9.16
C ARG A 4 -6.94 -30.02 -7.68
N ASP A 5 -7.31 -29.04 -6.83
CA ASP A 5 -7.39 -29.22 -5.37
C ASP A 5 -8.63 -28.62 -4.70
N GLY A 6 -9.53 -27.99 -5.50
CA GLY A 6 -10.78 -27.39 -5.02
C GLY A 6 -10.62 -26.08 -4.23
N ARG A 7 -9.39 -25.57 -4.07
CA ARG A 7 -9.13 -24.31 -3.37
C ARG A 7 -9.57 -23.11 -4.18
N VAL A 8 -10.01 -22.05 -3.51
CA VAL A 8 -10.33 -20.78 -4.15
C VAL A 8 -9.03 -19.98 -4.24
N ARG A 9 -8.49 -19.90 -5.46
CA ARG A 9 -7.35 -19.06 -5.74
C ARG A 9 -7.71 -17.59 -5.57
N ALA A 10 -6.86 -16.80 -4.92
CA ALA A 10 -7.07 -15.37 -4.76
C ALA A 10 -7.31 -14.68 -6.11
N MET A 11 -8.32 -13.82 -6.16
CA MET A 11 -8.71 -13.11 -7.39
C MET A 11 -7.56 -12.27 -7.95
N SER A 12 -6.76 -11.65 -7.08
CA SER A 12 -5.59 -10.83 -7.45
C SER A 12 -4.55 -11.64 -8.24
N LEU A 13 -4.27 -12.88 -7.85
CA LEU A 13 -3.36 -13.78 -8.58
C LEU A 13 -3.91 -14.13 -9.95
N GLY A 14 -5.22 -14.40 -10.04
CA GLY A 14 -5.88 -14.70 -11.30
C GLY A 14 -5.89 -13.53 -12.29
N VAL A 15 -6.04 -12.29 -11.81
CA VAL A 15 -5.94 -11.07 -12.64
C VAL A 15 -4.50 -10.89 -13.12
N ARG A 16 -3.52 -10.93 -12.22
CA ARG A 16 -2.10 -10.81 -12.56
C ARG A 16 -1.70 -11.81 -13.65
N ASP A 17 -2.05 -13.08 -13.49
CA ASP A 17 -1.65 -14.13 -14.42
C ASP A 17 -2.28 -13.97 -15.81
N ARG A 18 -3.52 -13.47 -15.88
CA ARG A 18 -4.17 -13.15 -17.16
C ARG A 18 -3.52 -11.96 -17.88
N TRP A 19 -2.89 -11.04 -17.13
CA TRP A 19 -2.27 -9.84 -17.69
C TRP A 19 -0.77 -10.02 -17.97
N ARG A 20 -0.16 -11.02 -17.35
CA ARG A 20 1.28 -11.30 -17.51
C ARG A 20 1.65 -11.49 -18.98
N GLY A 21 2.67 -10.77 -19.43
CA GLY A 21 3.19 -10.82 -20.81
C GLY A 21 2.28 -10.15 -21.85
N ARG A 22 1.24 -9.44 -21.45
CA ARG A 22 0.38 -8.69 -22.36
C ARG A 22 0.76 -7.21 -22.34
N ARG A 23 1.34 -6.68 -23.41
CA ARG A 23 1.79 -5.29 -23.54
C ARG A 23 0.71 -4.23 -23.25
N ALA A 24 -0.55 -4.53 -23.53
CA ALA A 24 -1.68 -3.60 -23.29
C ALA A 24 -2.06 -3.47 -21.80
N TYR A 25 -1.45 -4.23 -20.90
CA TYR A 25 -1.79 -4.26 -19.47
C TYR A 25 -0.58 -3.95 -18.60
N PRO A 26 -0.79 -3.27 -17.45
CA PRO A 26 0.31 -2.97 -16.54
C PRO A 26 0.91 -4.26 -15.94
N TYR A 27 2.18 -4.19 -15.61
CA TYR A 27 2.82 -5.19 -14.79
C TYR A 27 2.28 -5.14 -13.35
N ILE A 28 1.93 -6.29 -12.79
CA ILE A 28 1.30 -6.39 -11.47
C ILE A 28 2.09 -7.33 -10.56
N ARG A 29 2.33 -6.89 -9.33
CA ARG A 29 2.66 -7.74 -8.18
C ARG A 29 1.39 -7.99 -7.37
N ALA A 30 1.17 -9.21 -6.93
CA ALA A 30 -0.06 -9.59 -6.23
C ALA A 30 0.25 -10.36 -4.94
N ALA A 31 -0.39 -9.94 -3.85
CA ALA A 31 -0.20 -10.54 -2.52
C ALA A 31 -1.11 -11.76 -2.24
N GLY A 32 -2.00 -12.10 -3.16
CA GLY A 32 -3.01 -13.10 -2.86
C GLY A 32 -4.14 -12.53 -2.00
N THR A 33 -4.54 -13.26 -0.96
CA THR A 33 -5.58 -12.84 -0.01
C THR A 33 -4.94 -12.32 1.27
N TRP A 34 -5.52 -11.31 1.88
CA TRP A 34 -5.05 -10.76 3.16
C TRP A 34 -5.08 -11.81 4.27
N LEU A 35 -4.11 -11.75 5.16
CA LEU A 35 -4.04 -12.62 6.34
C LEU A 35 -4.35 -11.81 7.59
N THR A 36 -5.34 -12.23 8.36
CA THR A 36 -5.81 -11.51 9.53
C THR A 36 -6.06 -12.44 10.72
N ARG A 37 -6.02 -11.87 11.92
CA ARG A 37 -6.54 -12.55 13.09
C ARG A 37 -8.05 -12.71 12.96
N ARG A 38 -8.59 -13.83 13.39
CA ARG A 38 -10.04 -14.09 13.35
C ARG A 38 -10.84 -12.94 13.97
N ARG A 39 -11.91 -12.55 13.29
CA ARG A 39 -12.81 -11.44 13.69
C ARG A 39 -12.20 -10.03 13.63
N SER A 40 -11.05 -9.85 12.98
CA SER A 40 -10.50 -8.49 12.77
C SER A 40 -11.10 -7.78 11.55
N LEU A 41 -11.63 -8.53 10.60
CA LEU A 41 -12.31 -8.04 9.39
C LEU A 41 -13.66 -8.74 9.21
N PRO A 42 -14.57 -8.17 8.39
CA PRO A 42 -15.77 -8.88 7.95
C PRO A 42 -15.44 -10.17 7.21
N ASP A 43 -16.31 -11.16 7.34
CA ASP A 43 -16.17 -12.47 6.70
C ASP A 43 -15.99 -12.35 5.18
N GLY A 44 -15.12 -13.19 4.63
CA GLY A 44 -14.89 -13.32 3.19
C GLY A 44 -13.91 -12.32 2.56
N LEU A 45 -13.34 -11.38 3.33
CA LEU A 45 -12.34 -10.44 2.84
C LEU A 45 -10.90 -10.94 3.03
N SER A 46 -10.68 -11.91 3.91
CA SER A 46 -9.35 -12.37 4.30
C SER A 46 -9.33 -13.85 4.60
N VAL A 47 -8.15 -14.42 4.68
CA VAL A 47 -7.89 -15.70 5.33
C VAL A 47 -7.73 -15.40 6.82
N GLU A 48 -8.67 -15.88 7.62
CA GLU A 48 -8.65 -15.74 9.05
C GLU A 48 -7.84 -16.86 9.68
N VAL A 49 -6.98 -16.52 10.64
CA VAL A 49 -6.14 -17.44 11.41
C VAL A 49 -6.23 -17.15 12.91
N ASP A 50 -6.01 -18.16 13.72
CA ASP A 50 -6.19 -18.06 15.17
C ASP A 50 -4.89 -17.80 15.94
N ASP A 51 -3.75 -18.23 15.38
CA ASP A 51 -2.46 -18.13 16.07
C ASP A 51 -1.28 -17.86 15.12
N ALA A 52 -0.09 -17.72 15.69
CA ALA A 52 1.13 -17.43 14.95
C ALA A 52 1.62 -18.58 14.06
N ALA A 53 1.27 -19.82 14.38
CA ALA A 53 1.65 -20.97 13.58
C ALA A 53 0.79 -21.05 12.32
N GLU A 54 -0.51 -20.83 12.47
CA GLU A 54 -1.43 -20.71 11.35
C GLU A 54 -1.11 -19.49 10.45
N LEU A 55 -0.76 -18.33 11.06
CA LEU A 55 -0.35 -17.16 10.31
C LEU A 55 0.88 -17.45 9.44
N LEU A 56 1.88 -18.11 10.00
CA LEU A 56 3.08 -18.52 9.28
C LEU A 56 2.75 -19.50 8.15
N SER A 57 1.95 -20.52 8.45
CA SER A 57 1.53 -21.52 7.45
C SER A 57 0.75 -20.87 6.31
N ALA A 58 -0.21 -19.99 6.61
CA ALA A 58 -0.98 -19.26 5.61
C ALA A 58 -0.10 -18.34 4.76
N ALA A 59 0.86 -17.64 5.35
CA ALA A 59 1.79 -16.77 4.63
C ALA A 59 2.65 -17.55 3.62
N LEU A 60 3.20 -18.69 4.03
CA LEU A 60 3.96 -19.56 3.14
C LEU A 60 3.07 -20.20 2.07
N GLY A 61 1.85 -20.60 2.42
CA GLY A 61 0.86 -21.10 1.47
C GLY A 61 0.50 -20.10 0.37
N GLN A 62 0.37 -18.79 0.69
CA GLN A 62 0.16 -17.75 -0.33
C GLN A 62 1.33 -17.70 -1.34
N LEU A 63 2.58 -17.81 -0.87
CA LEU A 63 3.74 -17.85 -1.76
C LEU A 63 3.78 -19.13 -2.61
N GLU A 64 3.41 -20.28 -2.05
CA GLU A 64 3.30 -21.54 -2.79
C GLU A 64 2.20 -21.50 -3.85
N GLU A 65 1.13 -20.76 -3.61
CA GLU A 65 0.08 -20.46 -4.62
C GLU A 65 0.54 -19.45 -5.68
N GLY A 66 1.74 -18.89 -5.54
CA GLY A 66 2.37 -17.99 -6.48
C GLY A 66 2.18 -16.51 -6.18
N ALA A 67 1.85 -16.11 -4.95
CA ALA A 67 1.87 -14.71 -4.57
C ALA A 67 3.29 -14.13 -4.69
N ASP A 68 3.40 -12.86 -5.11
CA ASP A 68 4.69 -12.17 -5.23
C ASP A 68 5.17 -11.60 -3.89
N LEU A 69 4.23 -11.39 -2.96
CA LEU A 69 4.46 -10.87 -1.61
C LEU A 69 3.34 -11.33 -0.69
N VAL A 70 3.49 -11.10 0.61
CA VAL A 70 2.47 -11.41 1.62
C VAL A 70 1.86 -10.14 2.17
N LYS A 71 0.53 -10.09 2.26
CA LYS A 71 -0.23 -8.98 2.85
C LYS A 71 -0.83 -9.39 4.20
N LEU A 72 -0.46 -8.67 5.25
CA LEU A 72 -1.03 -8.82 6.58
C LEU A 72 -2.05 -7.72 6.88
N TYR A 73 -2.92 -7.96 7.85
CA TYR A 73 -3.79 -6.97 8.46
C TYR A 73 -3.44 -6.88 9.94
N LEU A 74 -2.93 -5.74 10.39
CA LEU A 74 -2.38 -5.56 11.74
C LEU A 74 -3.25 -4.73 12.67
N ASP A 75 -4.31 -4.10 12.18
CA ASP A 75 -5.21 -3.33 13.02
C ASP A 75 -6.16 -4.24 13.80
N GLY A 76 -6.40 -3.89 15.06
CA GLY A 76 -7.40 -4.50 15.91
C GLY A 76 -8.63 -3.60 16.15
N PRO A 77 -9.61 -4.05 16.92
CA PRO A 77 -10.73 -3.23 17.34
C PRO A 77 -10.29 -2.00 18.15
N ASP A 78 -9.29 -2.17 19.02
CA ASP A 78 -8.64 -1.09 19.76
C ASP A 78 -7.61 -0.40 18.85
N PRO A 79 -7.66 0.94 18.68
CA PRO A 79 -6.72 1.66 17.85
C PRO A 79 -5.26 1.63 18.36
N GLU A 80 -5.05 1.41 19.64
CA GLU A 80 -3.72 1.35 20.25
C GLU A 80 -3.12 -0.07 20.31
N VAL A 81 -3.92 -1.10 20.02
CA VAL A 81 -3.54 -2.50 20.20
C VAL A 81 -3.72 -3.29 18.90
N SER A 82 -2.62 -3.89 18.42
CA SER A 82 -2.69 -4.88 17.35
C SER A 82 -3.11 -6.24 17.90
N PRO A 83 -3.86 -7.06 17.14
CA PRO A 83 -4.16 -8.43 17.52
C PRO A 83 -2.94 -9.36 17.46
N TRP A 84 -1.81 -8.88 16.98
CA TRP A 84 -0.54 -9.58 16.84
C TRP A 84 0.56 -8.94 17.68
N SER A 85 1.46 -9.75 18.23
CA SER A 85 2.69 -9.26 18.82
C SER A 85 3.78 -9.05 17.75
N PRO A 86 4.77 -8.15 17.99
CA PRO A 86 5.92 -8.02 17.10
C PRO A 86 6.73 -9.31 16.88
N ALA A 87 6.74 -10.21 17.87
CA ALA A 87 7.46 -11.48 17.77
C ALA A 87 6.78 -12.46 16.80
N GLU A 88 5.45 -12.54 16.83
CA GLU A 88 4.66 -13.37 15.92
C GLU A 88 4.83 -12.89 14.47
N VAL A 89 4.66 -11.60 14.23
CA VAL A 89 4.82 -11.01 12.87
C VAL A 89 6.27 -11.18 12.38
N ARG A 90 7.26 -11.01 13.26
CA ARG A 90 8.68 -11.19 12.89
C ARG A 90 9.01 -12.61 12.43
N ARG A 91 8.35 -13.63 12.97
CA ARG A 91 8.50 -15.02 12.49
C ARG A 91 8.05 -15.14 11.04
N VAL A 92 6.93 -14.53 10.69
CA VAL A 92 6.41 -14.50 9.32
C VAL A 92 7.37 -13.75 8.41
N VAL A 93 7.80 -12.54 8.80
CA VAL A 93 8.75 -11.72 8.05
C VAL A 93 10.01 -12.51 7.70
N ARG A 94 10.65 -13.14 8.69
CA ARG A 94 11.85 -13.95 8.46
C ARG A 94 11.63 -15.11 7.49
N ALA A 95 10.51 -15.80 7.60
CA ALA A 95 10.20 -16.94 6.75
C ALA A 95 9.91 -16.52 5.30
N VAL A 96 9.18 -15.41 5.12
CA VAL A 96 8.86 -14.82 3.81
C VAL A 96 10.12 -14.26 3.15
N HIS A 97 10.95 -13.52 3.90
CA HIS A 97 12.26 -13.04 3.42
C HIS A 97 13.18 -14.21 3.03
N GLY A 98 13.15 -15.32 3.76
CA GLY A 98 13.88 -16.55 3.42
C GLY A 98 13.45 -17.19 2.09
N ARG A 99 12.30 -16.80 1.55
CA ARG A 99 11.80 -17.17 0.21
C ARG A 99 12.04 -16.07 -0.84
N GLY A 100 12.75 -14.99 -0.48
CA GLY A 100 12.99 -13.86 -1.37
C GLY A 100 11.79 -12.97 -1.61
N ALA A 101 10.70 -13.15 -0.87
CA ALA A 101 9.48 -12.35 -0.98
C ALA A 101 9.42 -11.26 0.12
N ARG A 102 8.49 -10.32 -0.02
CA ARG A 102 8.29 -9.18 0.88
C ARG A 102 6.99 -9.31 1.68
N VAL A 103 6.92 -8.58 2.80
CA VAL A 103 5.73 -8.51 3.66
C VAL A 103 5.27 -7.07 3.73
N THR A 104 4.03 -6.81 3.34
CA THR A 104 3.36 -5.53 3.55
C THR A 104 2.19 -5.70 4.51
N ALA A 105 1.76 -4.63 5.17
CA ALA A 105 0.62 -4.71 6.07
C ALA A 105 -0.26 -3.47 6.02
N HIS A 106 -1.58 -3.72 6.03
CA HIS A 106 -2.54 -2.72 6.45
C HIS A 106 -2.30 -2.37 7.92
N ALA A 107 -1.97 -1.13 8.20
CA ALA A 107 -1.82 -0.57 9.54
C ALA A 107 -2.24 0.91 9.51
N SER A 108 -3.53 1.16 9.61
CA SER A 108 -4.11 2.49 9.61
C SER A 108 -4.14 3.13 11.01
N ARG A 109 -3.91 2.32 12.04
CA ARG A 109 -3.96 2.68 13.46
C ARG A 109 -2.60 2.53 14.11
N LEU A 110 -2.39 3.23 15.22
CA LEU A 110 -1.10 3.26 15.91
C LEU A 110 -0.65 1.87 16.39
N GLY A 111 -1.56 1.06 16.92
CA GLY A 111 -1.25 -0.30 17.37
C GLY A 111 -0.68 -1.20 16.27
N GLY A 112 -1.32 -1.21 15.10
CA GLY A 112 -0.85 -1.94 13.93
C GLY A 112 0.51 -1.44 13.44
N ALA A 113 0.68 -0.10 13.37
CA ALA A 113 1.92 0.53 12.94
C ALA A 113 3.10 0.21 13.89
N LYS A 114 2.88 0.23 15.21
CA LYS A 114 3.88 -0.18 16.22
C LYS A 114 4.36 -1.62 15.99
N VAL A 115 3.41 -2.54 15.77
CA VAL A 115 3.75 -3.95 15.54
C VAL A 115 4.47 -4.15 14.21
N GLY A 116 3.98 -3.55 13.12
CA GLY A 116 4.61 -3.63 11.80
C GLY A 116 6.04 -3.11 11.81
N ALA A 117 6.25 -1.90 12.35
CA ALA A 117 7.56 -1.31 12.49
C ALA A 117 8.51 -2.19 13.33
N ALA A 118 8.08 -2.61 14.53
CA ALA A 118 8.90 -3.44 15.43
C ALA A 118 9.19 -4.84 14.87
N ALA A 119 8.31 -5.39 14.04
CA ALA A 119 8.53 -6.67 13.37
C ALA A 119 9.51 -6.57 12.19
N GLY A 120 9.66 -5.38 11.60
CA GLY A 120 10.50 -5.13 10.42
C GLY A 120 9.88 -5.68 9.14
N ILE A 121 8.57 -5.43 8.92
CA ILE A 121 7.93 -5.65 7.63
C ILE A 121 8.52 -4.71 6.57
N ASP A 122 8.30 -4.98 5.27
CA ASP A 122 8.86 -4.13 4.22
C ASP A 122 8.08 -2.81 4.07
N ALA A 123 6.77 -2.82 4.26
CA ALA A 123 5.97 -1.60 4.21
C ALA A 123 4.75 -1.62 5.14
N ILE A 124 4.48 -0.46 5.74
CA ILE A 124 3.21 -0.10 6.35
C ILE A 124 2.35 0.59 5.29
N GLU A 125 1.16 0.10 5.04
CA GLU A 125 0.18 0.75 4.20
C GLU A 125 -0.74 1.63 5.04
N HIS A 126 -1.12 2.76 4.48
CA HIS A 126 -1.89 3.84 5.09
C HIS A 126 -1.12 4.67 6.11
N GLY A 127 -0.73 4.08 7.26
CA GLY A 127 -0.01 4.81 8.31
C GLY A 127 -0.73 6.09 8.75
N PHE A 128 -2.10 6.08 8.82
CA PHE A 128 -2.87 7.28 9.11
C PHE A 128 -2.65 7.83 10.52
N VAL A 129 -2.10 7.01 11.42
CA VAL A 129 -1.70 7.42 12.76
C VAL A 129 -0.32 6.86 13.07
N LEU A 130 0.68 7.73 13.05
CA LEU A 130 2.05 7.44 13.44
C LEU A 130 2.48 8.39 14.56
N ASP A 131 3.35 7.92 15.43
CA ASP A 131 4.08 8.76 16.39
C ASP A 131 5.59 8.77 16.08
N ALA A 132 6.34 9.62 16.76
CA ALA A 132 7.77 9.77 16.53
C ALA A 132 8.55 8.47 16.84
N ALA A 133 8.09 7.67 17.78
CA ALA A 133 8.73 6.41 18.13
C ALA A 133 8.55 5.38 17.02
N VAL A 134 7.35 5.29 16.44
CA VAL A 134 7.09 4.42 15.28
C VAL A 134 7.90 4.87 14.07
N ALA A 135 7.92 6.16 13.76
CA ALA A 135 8.71 6.68 12.63
C ALA A 135 10.21 6.38 12.79
N ALA A 136 10.77 6.58 13.98
CA ALA A 136 12.15 6.24 14.28
C ALA A 136 12.43 4.72 14.13
N GLU A 137 11.52 3.86 14.58
CA GLU A 137 11.64 2.41 14.43
C GLU A 137 11.54 1.98 12.96
N MET A 138 10.66 2.62 12.17
CA MET A 138 10.56 2.41 10.71
C MET A 138 11.89 2.71 10.04
N VAL A 139 12.50 3.86 10.33
CA VAL A 139 13.82 4.22 9.79
C VAL A 139 14.88 3.20 10.19
N ARG A 140 14.95 2.86 11.47
CA ARG A 140 15.93 1.92 12.01
C ARG A 140 15.87 0.54 11.35
N ARG A 141 14.68 0.12 10.92
CA ARG A 141 14.45 -1.19 10.30
C ARG A 141 14.27 -1.17 8.79
N GLY A 142 14.30 0.00 8.18
CA GLY A 142 14.06 0.14 6.74
C GLY A 142 12.63 -0.14 6.31
N VAL A 143 11.65 0.08 7.20
CA VAL A 143 10.21 -0.09 6.90
C VAL A 143 9.73 1.14 6.15
N ALA A 144 9.17 0.95 4.96
CA ALA A 144 8.59 2.03 4.16
C ALA A 144 7.16 2.37 4.58
N LEU A 145 6.71 3.57 4.20
CA LEU A 145 5.30 3.97 4.26
C LEU A 145 4.70 3.98 2.85
N VAL A 146 3.60 3.28 2.63
CA VAL A 146 2.78 3.42 1.42
C VAL A 146 1.60 4.32 1.75
N SER A 147 1.72 5.60 1.39
CA SER A 147 0.68 6.61 1.63
C SER A 147 -0.54 6.39 0.75
N THR A 148 -1.73 6.68 1.30
CA THR A 148 -3.02 6.57 0.61
C THR A 148 -4.00 7.69 1.04
N LEU A 149 -3.53 8.93 1.09
CA LEU A 149 -4.32 10.10 1.51
C LEU A 149 -5.54 10.34 0.61
N THR A 150 -5.46 9.89 -0.65
CA THR A 150 -6.57 9.92 -1.62
C THR A 150 -7.80 9.18 -1.15
N VAL A 151 -7.71 8.23 -0.23
CA VAL A 151 -8.88 7.60 0.40
C VAL A 151 -9.82 8.66 0.99
N PHE A 152 -9.30 9.49 1.89
CA PHE A 152 -10.10 10.54 2.54
C PHE A 152 -10.51 11.64 1.57
N ARG A 153 -9.61 12.06 0.69
CA ARG A 153 -9.90 13.09 -0.33
C ARG A 153 -10.99 12.63 -1.28
N SER A 154 -10.98 11.37 -1.68
CA SER A 154 -12.02 10.80 -2.54
C SER A 154 -13.38 10.78 -1.86
N TRP A 155 -13.46 10.43 -0.59
CA TRP A 155 -14.71 10.49 0.18
C TRP A 155 -15.21 11.92 0.35
N LEU A 156 -14.33 12.87 0.61
CA LEU A 156 -14.69 14.28 0.73
C LEU A 156 -15.19 14.87 -0.60
N THR A 157 -14.68 14.40 -1.72
CA THR A 157 -15.01 14.93 -3.04
C THR A 157 -16.15 14.17 -3.71
N PHE A 158 -16.09 12.85 -3.73
CA PHE A 158 -16.99 12.01 -4.53
C PHE A 158 -18.06 11.28 -3.73
N GLY A 159 -18.06 11.34 -2.40
CA GLY A 159 -19.00 10.62 -1.55
C GLY A 159 -20.49 10.93 -1.76
N ARG A 160 -20.81 11.92 -2.62
CA ARG A 160 -22.19 12.25 -3.02
C ARG A 160 -22.43 12.08 -4.51
N THR A 161 -21.50 11.50 -5.24
CA THR A 161 -21.60 11.33 -6.71
C THR A 161 -22.17 9.99 -7.13
N THR A 162 -22.53 9.14 -6.15
CA THR A 162 -23.10 7.82 -6.37
C THR A 162 -23.97 7.42 -5.19
N ASP A 163 -25.05 6.71 -5.48
CA ASP A 163 -25.97 6.13 -4.47
C ASP A 163 -25.59 4.69 -4.09
N LEU A 164 -24.48 4.16 -4.66
CA LEU A 164 -24.01 2.82 -4.34
C LEU A 164 -23.45 2.77 -2.90
N PRO A 165 -24.02 1.94 -2.00
CA PRO A 165 -23.64 1.92 -0.59
C PRO A 165 -22.16 1.67 -0.34
N ARG A 166 -21.50 0.86 -1.20
CA ARG A 166 -20.06 0.55 -1.10
C ARG A 166 -19.15 1.78 -1.26
N PHE A 167 -19.64 2.86 -1.86
CA PHE A 167 -18.90 4.12 -2.05
C PHE A 167 -19.42 5.24 -1.15
N ALA A 168 -20.38 4.94 -0.29
CA ALA A 168 -20.84 5.90 0.70
C ALA A 168 -19.71 6.22 1.69
N PRO A 169 -19.53 7.49 2.06
CA PRO A 169 -18.54 7.85 3.07
C PRO A 169 -18.83 7.12 4.39
N PRO A 170 -17.81 6.51 5.03
CA PRO A 170 -18.01 5.71 6.25
C PRO A 170 -18.29 6.55 7.50
N ALA A 171 -18.21 7.88 7.38
CA ALA A 171 -18.39 8.81 8.48
C ALA A 171 -18.85 10.20 7.99
N PRO A 172 -19.37 11.06 8.87
CA PRO A 172 -19.65 12.45 8.54
C PRO A 172 -18.42 13.20 8.03
N ARG A 173 -18.61 14.14 7.10
CA ARG A 173 -17.53 14.90 6.44
C ARG A 173 -16.52 15.51 7.42
N ARG A 174 -16.98 16.01 8.56
CA ARG A 174 -16.07 16.56 9.59
C ARG A 174 -15.11 15.49 10.10
N ALA A 175 -15.60 14.33 10.49
CA ALA A 175 -14.76 13.24 10.98
C ALA A 175 -13.78 12.71 9.91
N ILE A 176 -14.19 12.73 8.62
CA ILE A 176 -13.28 12.38 7.52
C ILE A 176 -12.17 13.43 7.37
N ARG A 177 -12.50 14.72 7.52
CA ARG A 177 -11.52 15.81 7.48
C ARG A 177 -10.52 15.70 8.63
N ASP A 178 -11.00 15.48 9.86
CA ASP A 178 -10.15 15.31 11.04
C ASP A 178 -9.20 14.09 10.90
N ARG A 179 -9.65 13.05 10.19
CA ARG A 179 -8.81 11.89 9.85
C ARG A 179 -7.76 12.21 8.78
N LEU A 180 -8.14 12.98 7.76
CA LEU A 180 -7.21 13.43 6.72
C LEU A 180 -6.09 14.28 7.33
N GLU A 181 -6.44 15.26 8.16
CA GLU A 181 -5.47 16.14 8.84
C GLU A 181 -4.45 15.31 9.66
N ARG A 182 -4.93 14.34 10.44
CA ARG A 182 -4.04 13.42 11.18
C ARG A 182 -3.15 12.57 10.27
N ALA A 183 -3.69 12.08 9.16
CA ALA A 183 -2.93 11.30 8.21
C ALA A 183 -1.87 12.14 7.48
N GLU A 184 -2.18 13.40 7.16
CA GLU A 184 -1.22 14.37 6.61
C GLU A 184 -0.09 14.68 7.62
N GLU A 185 -0.41 14.84 8.90
CA GLU A 185 0.57 14.98 9.98
C GLU A 185 1.46 13.74 10.11
N SER A 186 0.90 12.53 10.01
CA SER A 186 1.66 11.27 10.04
C SER A 186 2.62 11.15 8.87
N VAL A 187 2.18 11.50 7.66
CA VAL A 187 3.05 11.53 6.46
C VAL A 187 4.18 12.54 6.63
N LYS A 188 3.88 13.75 7.11
CA LYS A 188 4.88 14.79 7.39
C LYS A 188 5.90 14.31 8.42
N LEU A 189 5.44 13.69 9.50
CA LEU A 189 6.30 13.14 10.56
C LEU A 189 7.23 12.04 9.99
N ALA A 190 6.68 11.12 9.19
CA ALA A 190 7.44 10.06 8.56
C ALA A 190 8.52 10.62 7.61
N ALA A 191 8.16 11.62 6.79
CA ALA A 191 9.09 12.29 5.88
C ALA A 191 10.23 12.99 6.64
N GLN A 192 9.90 13.73 7.69
CA GLN A 192 10.89 14.43 8.53
C GLN A 192 11.83 13.47 9.27
N ALA A 193 11.34 12.28 9.65
CA ALA A 193 12.16 11.24 10.25
C ALA A 193 13.07 10.53 9.24
N GLY A 194 12.83 10.67 7.93
CA GLY A 194 13.59 10.00 6.87
C GLY A 194 13.01 8.61 6.47
N VAL A 195 11.76 8.33 6.80
CA VAL A 195 11.07 7.11 6.32
C VAL A 195 10.94 7.16 4.80
N ALA A 196 11.27 6.07 4.12
CA ALA A 196 11.00 5.93 2.69
C ALA A 196 9.49 5.91 2.43
N ILE A 197 9.01 6.82 1.57
CA ILE A 197 7.59 6.94 1.24
C ILE A 197 7.35 6.53 -0.20
N ALA A 198 6.40 5.62 -0.42
CA ALA A 198 5.82 5.29 -1.70
C ALA A 198 4.33 5.65 -1.73
N THR A 199 3.73 5.69 -2.91
CA THR A 199 2.31 6.03 -3.08
C THR A 199 1.43 4.81 -3.31
N GLY A 200 0.20 4.87 -2.81
CA GLY A 200 -0.90 3.98 -3.12
C GLY A 200 -2.21 4.75 -3.25
N THR A 201 -3.19 4.19 -3.91
CA THR A 201 -4.52 4.82 -4.03
C THR A 201 -5.59 4.09 -3.23
N ASP A 202 -5.32 2.86 -2.84
CA ASP A 202 -6.28 1.96 -2.18
C ASP A 202 -7.64 1.91 -2.92
N PHE A 203 -7.58 1.89 -4.25
CA PHE A 203 -8.79 1.83 -5.07
C PHE A 203 -9.50 0.49 -4.90
N GLY A 204 -10.79 0.57 -4.63
CA GLY A 204 -11.66 -0.59 -4.40
C GLY A 204 -11.70 -1.07 -2.95
N GLY A 205 -10.68 -0.74 -2.13
CA GLY A 205 -10.67 -0.93 -0.68
C GLY A 205 -11.18 0.30 0.07
N GLY A 206 -10.54 1.45 -0.17
CA GLY A 206 -10.86 2.71 0.51
C GLY A 206 -11.21 3.84 -0.46
N SER A 207 -10.43 4.05 -1.51
CA SER A 207 -10.65 5.12 -2.47
C SER A 207 -11.84 4.82 -3.40
N THR A 208 -12.65 5.85 -3.67
CA THR A 208 -13.89 5.72 -4.46
C THR A 208 -13.67 5.77 -5.97
N ARG A 209 -12.48 6.13 -6.44
CA ARG A 209 -12.17 6.23 -7.88
C ARG A 209 -10.82 5.63 -8.23
N ALA A 210 -10.74 5.04 -9.42
CA ALA A 210 -9.48 4.62 -10.05
C ALA A 210 -8.68 5.83 -10.58
N ASN A 211 -7.43 5.58 -11.00
CA ASN A 211 -6.55 6.55 -11.65
C ASN A 211 -6.29 7.82 -10.82
N GLN A 212 -6.10 7.65 -9.51
CA GLN A 212 -5.92 8.76 -8.58
C GLN A 212 -4.46 8.94 -8.15
N LEU A 213 -3.47 8.32 -8.82
CA LEU A 213 -2.07 8.42 -8.41
C LEU A 213 -1.52 9.84 -8.45
N ALA A 214 -1.86 10.62 -9.49
CA ALA A 214 -1.52 12.04 -9.56
C ALA A 214 -2.07 12.83 -8.36
N TRP A 215 -3.27 12.46 -7.91
CA TRP A 215 -3.87 13.09 -6.74
C TRP A 215 -3.20 12.70 -5.42
N GLU A 216 -2.68 11.46 -5.31
CA GLU A 216 -1.86 11.08 -4.16
C GLU A 216 -0.57 11.88 -4.12
N VAL A 217 0.10 12.11 -5.27
CA VAL A 217 1.28 12.98 -5.35
C VAL A 217 0.97 14.41 -4.87
N GLU A 218 -0.14 15.00 -5.34
CA GLU A 218 -0.59 16.31 -4.85
C GLU A 218 -0.90 16.28 -3.34
N SER A 219 -1.44 15.17 -2.85
CA SER A 219 -1.76 15.01 -1.43
C SER A 219 -0.49 14.95 -0.56
N LEU A 220 0.56 14.29 -1.04
CA LEU A 220 1.86 14.28 -0.38
C LEU A 220 2.49 15.68 -0.34
N VAL A 221 2.37 16.46 -1.43
CA VAL A 221 2.84 17.86 -1.44
C VAL A 221 2.04 18.70 -0.44
N ALA A 222 0.73 18.52 -0.39
CA ALA A 222 -0.12 19.21 0.59
C ALA A 222 0.20 18.81 2.04
N ALA A 223 0.66 17.58 2.28
CA ALA A 223 1.16 17.10 3.56
C ALA A 223 2.57 17.61 3.92
N GLY A 224 3.24 18.32 3.00
CA GLY A 224 4.51 19.02 3.25
C GLY A 224 5.74 18.36 2.64
N LEU A 225 5.60 17.42 1.72
CA LEU A 225 6.72 16.94 0.90
C LEU A 225 7.02 17.94 -0.22
N GLU A 226 8.28 18.06 -0.58
CA GLU A 226 8.65 18.75 -1.81
C GLU A 226 8.10 18.02 -3.05
N PRO A 227 7.71 18.74 -4.13
CA PRO A 227 7.13 18.10 -5.31
C PRO A 227 7.97 16.96 -5.89
N TRP A 228 9.29 17.10 -5.95
CA TRP A 228 10.20 16.06 -6.43
C TRP A 228 10.22 14.82 -5.53
N GLN A 229 10.07 14.99 -4.20
CA GLN A 229 9.97 13.88 -3.24
C GLN A 229 8.66 13.12 -3.44
N ALA A 230 7.55 13.85 -3.59
CA ALA A 230 6.24 13.27 -3.85
C ALA A 230 6.19 12.55 -5.21
N LEU A 231 6.84 13.10 -6.25
CA LEU A 231 7.02 12.43 -7.53
C LEU A 231 7.87 11.15 -7.37
N GLY A 232 8.95 11.22 -6.60
CA GLY A 232 9.78 10.06 -6.28
C GLY A 232 9.01 8.94 -5.60
N ALA A 233 8.08 9.28 -4.70
CA ALA A 233 7.21 8.32 -4.05
C ALA A 233 6.32 7.55 -5.05
N ALA A 234 5.91 8.20 -6.14
CA ALA A 234 5.08 7.61 -7.19
C ALA A 234 5.90 6.92 -8.31
N THR A 235 7.23 6.94 -8.24
CA THR A 235 8.13 6.40 -9.26
C THR A 235 9.15 5.44 -8.63
N TRP A 236 10.41 5.84 -8.50
CA TRP A 236 11.50 4.93 -8.08
C TRP A 236 11.33 4.32 -6.68
N ARG A 237 10.68 5.02 -5.74
CA ARG A 237 10.44 4.46 -4.40
C ARG A 237 9.49 3.26 -4.44
N GLY A 238 8.49 3.32 -5.32
CA GLY A 238 7.62 2.16 -5.59
C GLY A 238 8.42 0.99 -6.18
N GLY A 239 9.31 1.27 -7.13
CA GLY A 239 10.21 0.28 -7.70
C GLY A 239 11.12 -0.38 -6.66
N GLU A 240 11.81 0.41 -5.84
CA GLU A 240 12.64 -0.08 -4.73
C GLU A 240 11.83 -0.99 -3.78
N LEU A 241 10.64 -0.54 -3.40
CA LEU A 241 9.76 -1.28 -2.50
C LEU A 241 9.30 -2.62 -3.09
N LEU A 242 9.05 -2.68 -4.38
CA LEU A 242 8.65 -3.90 -5.08
C LEU A 242 9.83 -4.82 -5.45
N GLY A 243 11.07 -4.38 -5.22
CA GLY A 243 12.27 -5.11 -5.64
C GLY A 243 12.55 -4.99 -7.15
N GLU A 244 12.08 -3.92 -7.77
CA GLU A 244 12.25 -3.58 -9.18
C GLU A 244 13.08 -2.28 -9.31
N PRO A 245 14.40 -2.32 -9.07
CA PRO A 245 15.22 -1.11 -8.97
C PRO A 245 15.32 -0.32 -10.28
N GLU A 246 14.94 -0.92 -11.40
CA GLU A 246 14.86 -0.27 -12.71
C GLU A 246 13.55 0.50 -12.90
N ALA A 247 12.50 0.16 -12.14
CA ALA A 247 11.18 0.77 -12.29
C ALA A 247 11.18 2.20 -11.74
N GLY A 248 10.61 3.12 -12.51
CA GLY A 248 10.48 4.53 -12.12
C GLY A 248 11.78 5.34 -12.21
N VAL A 249 12.81 4.83 -12.90
CA VAL A 249 14.09 5.51 -13.11
C VAL A 249 14.35 5.67 -14.61
N ILE A 250 14.70 6.89 -15.03
CA ILE A 250 15.13 7.16 -16.40
C ILE A 250 16.66 7.14 -16.42
N ARG A 251 17.24 6.18 -17.15
CA ARG A 251 18.69 6.05 -17.32
C ARG A 251 19.02 5.44 -18.67
N GLU A 252 20.25 5.67 -19.14
CA GLU A 252 20.76 5.05 -20.36
C GLU A 252 20.76 3.51 -20.23
N GLY A 253 20.22 2.83 -21.25
CA GLY A 253 20.09 1.36 -21.27
C GLY A 253 18.99 0.79 -20.37
N GLY A 254 18.23 1.64 -19.66
CA GLY A 254 17.07 1.24 -18.87
C GLY A 254 15.80 1.06 -19.68
N PRO A 255 14.70 0.59 -19.04
CA PRO A 255 13.39 0.50 -19.70
C PRO A 255 12.92 1.86 -20.21
N ALA A 256 12.28 1.88 -21.38
CA ALA A 256 11.68 3.09 -21.94
C ALA A 256 10.24 3.35 -21.41
N ASP A 257 10.04 3.08 -20.11
CA ASP A 257 8.76 3.30 -19.44
C ASP A 257 8.69 4.71 -18.89
N PHE A 258 7.98 5.60 -19.58
CA PHE A 258 7.86 6.99 -19.14
C PHE A 258 6.52 7.62 -19.52
N VAL A 259 6.19 8.70 -18.80
CA VAL A 259 5.01 9.53 -19.04
C VAL A 259 5.48 10.93 -19.37
N LEU A 260 5.03 11.49 -20.51
CA LEU A 260 5.21 12.90 -20.85
C LEU A 260 4.02 13.69 -20.37
N VAL A 261 4.27 14.78 -19.67
CA VAL A 261 3.26 15.67 -19.12
C VAL A 261 3.49 17.12 -19.59
N HIS A 262 2.44 17.93 -19.64
CA HIS A 262 2.58 19.37 -19.86
C HIS A 262 2.90 20.08 -18.54
N GLY A 263 4.06 20.68 -18.47
CA GLY A 263 4.58 21.38 -17.30
C GLY A 263 5.68 20.59 -16.59
N ASP A 264 6.15 21.12 -15.48
CA ASP A 264 7.22 20.55 -14.69
C ASP A 264 6.65 19.93 -13.40
N PRO A 265 6.54 18.59 -13.30
CA PRO A 265 6.00 17.92 -12.11
C PRO A 265 6.95 17.98 -10.90
N THR A 266 8.22 18.37 -11.08
CA THR A 266 9.18 18.52 -9.99
C THR A 266 8.97 19.84 -9.23
N SER A 267 8.26 20.79 -9.83
CA SER A 267 7.90 22.08 -9.22
C SER A 267 6.39 22.22 -8.97
N ASP A 268 5.54 21.60 -9.79
CA ASP A 268 4.08 21.61 -9.64
C ASP A 268 3.49 20.22 -9.94
N ALA A 269 3.14 19.47 -8.90
CA ALA A 269 2.56 18.13 -9.01
C ALA A 269 1.30 18.06 -9.88
N ARG A 270 0.55 19.18 -10.05
CA ARG A 270 -0.63 19.24 -10.94
C ARG A 270 -0.29 19.02 -12.41
N ALA A 271 0.98 19.11 -12.80
CA ALA A 271 1.43 18.73 -14.14
C ALA A 271 1.09 17.28 -14.47
N LEU A 272 1.05 16.39 -13.46
CA LEU A 272 0.72 14.97 -13.63
C LEU A 272 -0.70 14.70 -14.11
N TRP A 273 -1.62 15.67 -14.03
CA TRP A 273 -2.96 15.56 -14.62
C TRP A 273 -2.98 15.84 -16.13
N ARG A 274 -1.91 16.42 -16.66
CA ARG A 274 -1.82 16.86 -18.05
C ARG A 274 -0.94 15.92 -18.85
N VAL A 275 -1.30 14.63 -18.82
CA VAL A 275 -0.59 13.58 -19.58
C VAL A 275 -0.77 13.83 -21.06
N TRP A 276 0.33 13.91 -21.79
CA TRP A 276 0.37 14.01 -23.24
C TRP A 276 0.66 12.66 -23.89
N HIS A 277 1.59 11.90 -23.34
CA HIS A 277 1.99 10.62 -23.91
C HIS A 277 2.46 9.65 -22.81
N VAL A 278 2.19 8.37 -23.03
CA VAL A 278 2.71 7.27 -22.21
C VAL A 278 3.48 6.35 -23.14
N ALA A 279 4.75 6.13 -22.84
CA ALA A 279 5.59 5.12 -23.49
C ALA A 279 5.88 3.99 -22.52
N TRP A 280 6.02 2.80 -23.06
CA TRP A 280 6.46 1.63 -22.33
C TRP A 280 7.40 0.81 -23.22
N ALA A 281 8.40 0.18 -22.58
CA ALA A 281 9.34 -0.69 -23.25
C ALA A 281 8.63 -1.90 -23.88
N ASP A 282 9.14 -2.28 -25.03
CA ASP A 282 8.68 -3.47 -25.76
C ASP A 282 9.16 -4.78 -25.11
#